data_b3aa785d436ab73cf052545c0ce7548d
#
_entry.id   b3aa785d436ab73cf052545c0ce7548d
#
_cell.length_a   1.000
_cell.length_b   1.000
_cell.length_c   1.000
_cell.angle_alpha   90.00
_cell.angle_beta   90.00
_cell.angle_gamma   90.00
#
_symmetry.space_group_name_H-M   'P 1'
#
loop_
_entity.id
_entity.type
_entity.pdbx_description
1 polymer ?
#
loop_
_entity_poly.entity_id
_entity_poly.type
_entity_poly.pdbx_seq_one_letter_code
_entity_poly.pdbx_strand_id
1 'polypeptide(L)'
;MEKIIIVGNNVAGTFTAQNIRFLNEDVDIEIFTQERYPYYTRIKLPEVISDKVQANDLIVFKDDWYKDKKIKLNLNSKVTKIEPNQKNLFIKGQNDPVSYDKLILALGSVPNIPPIKNAREMVGKGVFTLRTMEDTKDIKSYIEKTKAKKAIIIGGGLLGLELASQIKDSNLDTTVVEFFPKLLPRQLDDECSAMLKGEIESKGIKIVLNAVTEEILGNGYVTGIKLKDGQKFEADIILIQAGIRATIDLAQNSGIETNRGIIVDEFLETSEKDIFAVGDCVEYKNQTWGIIPACMEQSKIVAASALGLRKIEYKGTTPKSTLKIVGVELTSIGIFDPSQELGGGWEILKKADKEDCCYQKLILKDNKLKGAILFGDTNAMSFVYNKMEQDVTKKELMEILELYLYKCSNCGAEYDETKMEILFEKLPENWKCPNCKHLKEGFEKV
;
A
#
# COMPACT_ATOMS: atom_id res chain seq x y z
N MET A 1 35.28 7.08 -15.63
CA MET A 1 33.91 7.51 -15.16
C MET A 1 33.41 6.38 -14.29
N GLU A 2 32.97 6.69 -13.07
CA GLU A 2 32.45 5.68 -12.16
C GLU A 2 31.14 5.09 -12.73
N LYS A 3 31.04 3.77 -12.73
CA LYS A 3 29.91 3.04 -13.30
C LYS A 3 29.00 2.52 -12.19
N ILE A 4 27.77 3.04 -12.14
CA ILE A 4 26.74 2.61 -11.21
C ILE A 4 25.67 1.81 -11.96
N ILE A 5 25.47 0.57 -11.54
CA ILE A 5 24.44 -0.30 -12.09
C ILE A 5 23.27 -0.40 -11.10
N ILE A 6 22.06 -0.32 -11.63
CA ILE A 6 20.81 -0.48 -10.87
C ILE A 6 20.05 -1.69 -11.43
N VAL A 7 19.69 -2.64 -10.59
CA VAL A 7 18.88 -3.80 -10.97
C VAL A 7 17.44 -3.58 -10.54
N GLY A 8 16.59 -3.26 -11.50
CA GLY A 8 15.17 -2.96 -11.32
C GLY A 8 14.80 -1.53 -11.74
N ASN A 9 13.74 -1.40 -12.52
CA ASN A 9 13.26 -0.15 -13.12
C ASN A 9 11.81 0.16 -12.69
N ASN A 10 11.55 0.16 -11.39
CA ASN A 10 10.31 0.64 -10.83
C ASN A 10 10.59 1.87 -9.93
N VAL A 11 9.65 2.31 -9.10
CA VAL A 11 9.78 3.51 -8.25
C VAL A 11 11.18 3.62 -7.65
N ALA A 12 11.62 2.62 -6.88
CA ALA A 12 12.90 2.68 -6.18
C ALA A 12 14.10 2.86 -7.13
N GLY A 13 14.25 2.00 -8.13
CA GLY A 13 15.39 2.05 -9.05
C GLY A 13 15.40 3.30 -9.92
N THR A 14 14.26 3.68 -10.48
CA THR A 14 14.14 4.85 -11.36
C THR A 14 14.43 6.15 -10.63
N PHE A 15 13.85 6.34 -9.44
CA PHE A 15 14.10 7.55 -8.64
C PHE A 15 15.50 7.56 -8.03
N THR A 16 16.10 6.41 -7.76
CA THR A 16 17.53 6.34 -7.39
C THR A 16 18.41 6.83 -8.53
N ALA A 17 18.19 6.35 -9.75
CA ALA A 17 18.93 6.84 -10.93
C ALA A 17 18.78 8.35 -11.14
N GLN A 18 17.56 8.87 -10.99
CA GLN A 18 17.27 10.30 -11.07
C GLN A 18 18.02 11.10 -10.00
N ASN A 19 18.01 10.63 -8.75
CA ASN A 19 18.70 11.30 -7.64
C ASN A 19 20.21 11.26 -7.80
N ILE A 20 20.80 10.14 -8.27
CA ILE A 20 22.23 10.06 -8.59
C ILE A 20 22.57 11.09 -9.65
N ARG A 21 21.84 11.15 -10.76
CA ARG A 21 22.07 12.12 -11.84
C ARG A 21 21.92 13.56 -11.39
N PHE A 22 21.02 13.84 -10.47
CA PHE A 22 20.86 15.18 -9.86
C PHE A 22 22.07 15.57 -9.01
N LEU A 23 22.66 14.60 -8.29
CA LEU A 23 23.83 14.86 -7.43
C LEU A 23 25.16 14.86 -8.18
N ASN A 24 25.26 14.10 -9.28
CA ASN A 24 26.49 13.99 -10.09
C ASN A 24 26.15 13.74 -11.56
N GLU A 25 26.55 14.66 -12.42
CA GLU A 25 26.31 14.59 -13.87
C GLU A 25 27.31 13.69 -14.61
N ASP A 26 28.44 13.33 -14.00
CA ASP A 26 29.57 12.66 -14.66
C ASP A 26 29.62 11.13 -14.39
N VAL A 27 28.61 10.59 -13.72
CA VAL A 27 28.53 9.14 -13.42
C VAL A 27 27.89 8.40 -14.60
N ASP A 28 28.41 7.21 -14.94
CA ASP A 28 27.76 6.30 -15.89
C ASP A 28 26.67 5.49 -15.17
N ILE A 29 25.42 5.63 -15.61
CA ILE A 29 24.26 4.98 -14.96
C ILE A 29 23.63 4.01 -15.94
N GLU A 30 23.61 2.71 -15.58
CA GLU A 30 22.89 1.69 -16.32
C GLU A 30 21.81 1.04 -15.45
N ILE A 31 20.59 0.93 -15.98
CA ILE A 31 19.50 0.18 -15.34
C ILE A 31 19.26 -1.12 -16.11
N PHE A 32 19.20 -2.24 -15.40
CA PHE A 32 18.80 -3.53 -15.94
C PHE A 32 17.46 -3.95 -15.36
N THR A 33 16.51 -4.32 -16.21
CA THR A 33 15.20 -4.83 -15.78
C THR A 33 14.74 -6.01 -16.62
N GLN A 34 14.10 -6.97 -15.97
CA GLN A 34 13.48 -8.10 -16.67
C GLN A 34 12.19 -7.73 -17.39
N GLU A 35 11.59 -6.57 -17.08
CA GLU A 35 10.36 -6.10 -17.69
C GLU A 35 10.59 -5.52 -19.10
N ARG A 36 9.52 -5.51 -19.91
CA ARG A 36 9.55 -5.05 -21.32
C ARG A 36 9.33 -3.54 -21.45
N TYR A 37 8.90 -2.91 -20.36
CA TYR A 37 8.42 -1.53 -20.37
C TYR A 37 9.37 -0.64 -19.58
N PRO A 38 9.51 0.64 -19.99
CA PRO A 38 10.08 1.67 -19.15
C PRO A 38 9.28 1.80 -17.84
N TYR A 39 9.68 2.69 -16.94
CA TYR A 39 8.98 2.85 -15.68
C TYR A 39 7.50 3.22 -15.90
N TYR A 40 6.62 2.43 -15.32
CA TYR A 40 5.18 2.64 -15.30
C TYR A 40 4.61 2.55 -13.88
N THR A 41 3.48 3.24 -13.65
CA THR A 41 2.78 3.18 -12.37
C THR A 41 1.98 1.88 -12.22
N ARG A 42 2.21 1.18 -11.10
CA ARG A 42 1.49 -0.06 -10.80
C ARG A 42 0.16 0.17 -10.07
N ILE A 43 -0.04 1.36 -9.51
CA ILE A 43 -1.23 1.70 -8.75
C ILE A 43 -2.48 1.55 -9.62
N LYS A 44 -2.41 1.91 -10.89
CA LYS A 44 -3.53 1.89 -11.83
C LYS A 44 -3.65 0.60 -12.65
N LEU A 45 -2.89 -0.46 -12.34
CA LEU A 45 -3.03 -1.75 -13.02
C LEU A 45 -4.46 -2.32 -12.94
N PRO A 46 -5.18 -2.24 -11.82
CA PRO A 46 -6.57 -2.68 -11.77
C PRO A 46 -7.47 -1.94 -12.76
N GLU A 47 -7.28 -0.63 -12.98
CA GLU A 47 -8.08 0.19 -13.91
C GLU A 47 -7.90 -0.23 -15.39
N VAL A 48 -6.75 -0.85 -15.72
CA VAL A 48 -6.53 -1.41 -17.08
C VAL A 48 -7.39 -2.65 -17.31
N ILE A 49 -7.70 -3.42 -16.27
CA ILE A 49 -8.57 -4.61 -16.39
C ILE A 49 -9.99 -4.19 -16.79
N SER A 50 -10.48 -3.08 -16.23
CA SER A 50 -11.81 -2.54 -16.52
C SER A 50 -11.88 -1.59 -17.71
N ASP A 51 -10.79 -1.46 -18.49
CA ASP A 51 -10.68 -0.55 -19.65
C ASP A 51 -10.83 0.95 -19.32
N LYS A 52 -10.74 1.35 -18.05
CA LYS A 52 -10.77 2.78 -17.66
C LYS A 52 -9.50 3.53 -18.04
N VAL A 53 -8.38 2.80 -18.12
CA VAL A 53 -7.08 3.34 -18.51
C VAL A 53 -6.43 2.39 -19.51
N GLN A 54 -5.76 2.92 -20.53
CA GLN A 54 -4.99 2.09 -21.46
C GLN A 54 -3.62 1.73 -20.87
N ALA A 55 -3.11 0.54 -21.16
CA ALA A 55 -1.83 0.06 -20.60
C ALA A 55 -0.66 1.01 -20.89
N ASN A 56 -0.63 1.64 -22.06
CA ASN A 56 0.42 2.59 -22.44
C ASN A 56 0.36 3.91 -21.63
N ASP A 57 -0.80 4.29 -21.11
CA ASP A 57 -0.96 5.50 -20.30
C ASP A 57 -0.37 5.34 -18.88
N LEU A 58 -0.05 4.11 -18.50
CA LEU A 58 0.64 3.83 -17.25
C LEU A 58 2.12 4.19 -17.28
N ILE A 59 2.72 4.32 -18.48
CA ILE A 59 4.14 4.64 -18.63
C ILE A 59 4.38 6.07 -18.16
N VAL A 60 5.13 6.20 -17.06
CA VAL A 60 5.44 7.50 -16.44
C VAL A 60 6.60 8.18 -17.15
N PHE A 61 7.68 7.43 -17.40
CA PHE A 61 8.86 7.93 -18.09
C PHE A 61 9.09 7.14 -19.38
N LYS A 62 9.04 7.84 -20.51
CA LYS A 62 9.31 7.28 -21.84
C LYS A 62 10.82 7.26 -22.12
N ASP A 63 11.22 6.61 -23.21
CA ASP A 63 12.63 6.43 -23.60
C ASP A 63 13.40 7.75 -23.68
N ASP A 64 12.78 8.83 -24.13
CA ASP A 64 13.41 10.15 -24.23
C ASP A 64 13.84 10.70 -22.85
N TRP A 65 13.05 10.45 -21.80
CA TRP A 65 13.42 10.85 -20.45
C TRP A 65 14.75 10.20 -20.00
N TYR A 66 14.95 8.91 -20.29
CA TYR A 66 16.21 8.21 -19.97
C TYR A 66 17.39 8.76 -20.77
N LYS A 67 17.19 9.05 -22.06
CA LYS A 67 18.20 9.67 -22.92
C LYS A 67 18.61 11.05 -22.41
N ASP A 68 17.65 11.91 -22.10
CA ASP A 68 17.86 13.27 -21.60
C ASP A 68 18.62 13.25 -20.27
N LYS A 69 18.35 12.25 -19.41
CA LYS A 69 19.04 12.05 -18.14
C LYS A 69 20.36 11.27 -18.28
N LYS A 70 20.78 10.91 -19.50
CA LYS A 70 21.96 10.08 -19.75
C LYS A 70 21.96 8.80 -18.89
N ILE A 71 20.81 8.12 -18.82
CA ILE A 71 20.62 6.84 -18.13
C ILE A 71 20.42 5.78 -19.19
N LYS A 72 21.27 4.77 -19.22
CA LYS A 72 21.12 3.64 -20.14
C LYS A 72 20.11 2.64 -19.55
N LEU A 73 18.97 2.47 -20.19
CA LEU A 73 17.93 1.51 -19.80
C LEU A 73 18.03 0.24 -20.64
N ASN A 74 18.23 -0.90 -19.97
CA ASN A 74 18.28 -2.23 -20.58
C ASN A 74 17.02 -3.01 -20.19
N LEU A 75 16.02 -3.00 -21.07
CA LEU A 75 14.78 -3.77 -20.93
C LEU A 75 15.00 -5.25 -21.28
N ASN A 76 14.11 -6.14 -20.85
CA ASN A 76 14.18 -7.60 -21.07
C ASN A 76 15.54 -8.20 -20.60
N SER A 77 16.21 -7.57 -19.67
CA SER A 77 17.57 -7.89 -19.23
C SER A 77 17.57 -8.37 -17.78
N LYS A 78 17.22 -9.66 -17.58
CA LYS A 78 17.16 -10.28 -16.26
C LYS A 78 18.57 -10.56 -15.76
N VAL A 79 18.99 -9.92 -14.67
CA VAL A 79 20.21 -10.28 -13.92
C VAL A 79 19.96 -11.60 -13.20
N THR A 80 20.88 -12.56 -13.36
CA THR A 80 20.73 -13.92 -12.83
C THR A 80 21.77 -14.29 -11.78
N LYS A 81 22.89 -13.57 -11.73
CA LYS A 81 23.98 -13.80 -10.78
C LYS A 81 24.75 -12.50 -10.54
N ILE A 82 25.30 -12.34 -9.34
CA ILE A 82 26.23 -11.30 -8.96
C ILE A 82 27.48 -11.99 -8.40
N GLU A 83 28.64 -11.51 -8.74
CA GLU A 83 29.94 -11.88 -8.15
C GLU A 83 30.52 -10.64 -7.44
N PRO A 84 30.25 -10.44 -6.15
CA PRO A 84 30.60 -9.23 -5.42
C PRO A 84 32.12 -8.95 -5.45
N ASN A 85 32.94 -9.96 -5.21
CA ASN A 85 34.40 -9.83 -5.17
C ASN A 85 35.01 -9.39 -6.50
N GLN A 86 34.40 -9.78 -7.64
CA GLN A 86 34.84 -9.40 -8.98
C GLN A 86 34.13 -8.14 -9.50
N LYS A 87 33.16 -7.63 -8.74
CA LYS A 87 32.27 -6.53 -9.17
C LYS A 87 31.66 -6.79 -10.53
N ASN A 88 31.13 -7.99 -10.75
CA ASN A 88 30.52 -8.44 -11.99
C ASN A 88 29.05 -8.88 -11.75
N LEU A 89 28.22 -8.67 -12.76
CA LEU A 89 26.89 -9.26 -12.83
C LEU A 89 26.66 -9.97 -14.17
N PHE A 90 25.77 -10.95 -14.17
CA PHE A 90 25.47 -11.79 -15.34
C PHE A 90 24.01 -11.60 -15.74
N ILE A 91 23.79 -11.44 -17.03
CA ILE A 91 22.48 -11.24 -17.62
C ILE A 91 22.05 -12.51 -18.34
N LYS A 92 20.78 -12.91 -18.18
CA LYS A 92 20.23 -14.08 -18.85
C LYS A 92 20.42 -13.98 -20.36
N GLY A 93 21.08 -14.99 -20.95
CA GLY A 93 21.33 -15.07 -22.40
C GLY A 93 22.53 -14.25 -22.90
N GLN A 94 23.34 -13.67 -22.00
CA GLN A 94 24.63 -13.05 -22.33
C GLN A 94 25.78 -13.90 -21.75
N ASN A 95 26.87 -14.06 -22.52
CA ASN A 95 28.02 -14.86 -22.10
C ASN A 95 28.99 -14.03 -21.24
N ASP A 96 29.16 -12.75 -21.58
CA ASP A 96 30.09 -11.88 -20.90
C ASP A 96 29.50 -11.21 -19.70
N PRO A 97 30.20 -11.12 -18.58
CA PRO A 97 29.78 -10.38 -17.41
C PRO A 97 29.79 -8.86 -17.67
N VAL A 98 28.94 -8.15 -16.96
CA VAL A 98 28.92 -6.68 -16.93
C VAL A 98 29.56 -6.23 -15.63
N SER A 99 30.66 -5.45 -15.72
CA SER A 99 31.32 -4.89 -14.54
C SER A 99 30.65 -3.62 -14.04
N TYR A 100 30.81 -3.36 -12.73
CA TYR A 100 30.34 -2.16 -12.06
C TYR A 100 31.34 -1.66 -11.02
N ASP A 101 31.28 -0.37 -10.69
CA ASP A 101 31.97 0.18 -9.52
C ASP A 101 31.06 0.13 -8.29
N LYS A 102 29.77 0.48 -8.47
CA LYS A 102 28.70 0.39 -7.46
C LYS A 102 27.50 -0.35 -8.03
N LEU A 103 26.84 -1.12 -7.19
CA LEU A 103 25.63 -1.87 -7.55
C LEU A 103 24.47 -1.50 -6.61
N ILE A 104 23.30 -1.27 -7.19
CA ILE A 104 22.08 -0.97 -6.43
C ILE A 104 21.00 -2.00 -6.76
N LEU A 105 20.56 -2.73 -5.75
CA LEU A 105 19.54 -3.77 -5.85
C LEU A 105 18.15 -3.15 -5.57
N ALA A 106 17.40 -2.86 -6.63
CA ALA A 106 16.02 -2.38 -6.59
C ALA A 106 15.04 -3.50 -7.02
N LEU A 107 15.22 -4.70 -6.43
CA LEU A 107 14.58 -5.95 -6.88
C LEU A 107 13.07 -5.96 -6.62
N GLY A 108 12.58 -5.10 -5.71
CA GLY A 108 11.18 -4.99 -5.38
C GLY A 108 10.63 -6.22 -4.67
N SER A 109 9.39 -6.58 -4.98
CA SER A 109 8.65 -7.67 -4.33
C SER A 109 7.80 -8.44 -5.32
N VAL A 110 7.42 -9.65 -4.92
CA VAL A 110 6.50 -10.53 -5.65
C VAL A 110 5.21 -10.73 -4.84
N PRO A 111 4.07 -11.03 -5.49
CA PRO A 111 2.85 -11.38 -4.79
C PRO A 111 3.04 -12.60 -3.90
N ASN A 112 2.46 -12.54 -2.71
CA ASN A 112 2.43 -13.69 -1.81
C ASN A 112 1.25 -14.60 -2.20
N ILE A 113 1.55 -15.85 -2.53
CA ILE A 113 0.54 -16.90 -2.69
C ILE A 113 0.58 -17.73 -1.41
N PRO A 114 -0.46 -17.65 -0.55
CA PRO A 114 -0.56 -18.44 0.66
C PRO A 114 -0.52 -19.95 0.39
N PRO A 115 -0.27 -20.78 1.40
CA PRO A 115 -0.23 -22.24 1.25
C PRO A 115 -1.65 -22.84 1.10
N ILE A 116 -2.36 -22.41 0.07
CA ILE A 116 -3.67 -22.89 -0.32
C ILE A 116 -3.45 -24.07 -1.28
N LYS A 117 -4.09 -25.19 -1.01
CA LYS A 117 -3.98 -26.39 -1.86
C LYS A 117 -4.40 -26.07 -3.30
N ASN A 118 -3.65 -26.52 -4.28
CA ASN A 118 -3.78 -26.31 -5.73
C ASN A 118 -3.53 -24.85 -6.20
N ALA A 119 -3.33 -23.88 -5.32
CA ALA A 119 -3.22 -22.48 -5.74
C ALA A 119 -2.05 -22.25 -6.72
N ARG A 120 -0.87 -22.83 -6.43
CA ARG A 120 0.33 -22.63 -7.28
C ARG A 120 0.24 -23.38 -8.60
N GLU A 121 -0.34 -24.58 -8.61
CA GLU A 121 -0.51 -25.43 -9.79
C GLU A 121 -1.51 -24.85 -10.80
N MET A 122 -2.43 -24.01 -10.30
CA MET A 122 -3.48 -23.40 -11.11
C MET A 122 -3.17 -21.95 -11.51
N VAL A 123 -1.99 -21.43 -11.22
CA VAL A 123 -1.54 -20.12 -11.74
C VAL A 123 -1.54 -20.15 -13.26
N GLY A 124 -2.18 -19.16 -13.89
CA GLY A 124 -2.41 -19.08 -15.34
C GLY A 124 -3.58 -19.96 -15.86
N LYS A 125 -4.19 -20.79 -15.00
CA LYS A 125 -5.33 -21.66 -15.34
C LYS A 125 -6.62 -21.25 -14.60
N GLY A 126 -6.76 -19.94 -14.37
CA GLY A 126 -7.87 -19.35 -13.63
C GLY A 126 -7.48 -18.78 -12.27
N VAL A 127 -6.27 -19.06 -11.76
CA VAL A 127 -5.68 -18.38 -10.60
C VAL A 127 -4.67 -17.37 -11.12
N PHE A 128 -4.75 -16.13 -10.63
CA PHE A 128 -3.83 -15.04 -10.97
C PHE A 128 -3.47 -14.22 -9.75
N THR A 129 -2.37 -13.50 -9.87
CA THR A 129 -1.99 -12.36 -9.01
C THR A 129 -1.88 -11.13 -9.88
N LEU A 130 -1.95 -9.94 -9.32
CA LEU A 130 -1.77 -8.69 -10.06
C LEU A 130 -0.59 -7.90 -9.48
N ARG A 131 0.49 -7.80 -10.26
CA ARG A 131 1.69 -7.04 -9.90
C ARG A 131 2.32 -6.31 -11.06
N THR A 132 2.18 -6.86 -12.28
CA THR A 132 2.83 -6.36 -13.49
C THR A 132 1.81 -6.07 -14.58
N MET A 133 2.25 -5.36 -15.63
CA MET A 133 1.45 -5.09 -16.81
C MET A 133 1.12 -6.39 -17.58
N GLU A 134 2.01 -7.38 -17.53
CA GLU A 134 1.73 -8.70 -18.15
C GLU A 134 0.62 -9.43 -17.39
N ASP A 135 0.63 -9.40 -16.04
CA ASP A 135 -0.46 -10.00 -15.26
C ASP A 135 -1.82 -9.41 -15.65
N THR A 136 -1.87 -8.09 -15.88
CA THR A 136 -3.11 -7.41 -16.32
C THR A 136 -3.60 -7.95 -17.65
N LYS A 137 -2.70 -8.16 -18.63
CA LYS A 137 -3.03 -8.72 -19.94
C LYS A 137 -3.50 -10.17 -19.84
N ASP A 138 -2.82 -10.95 -19.00
CA ASP A 138 -3.18 -12.36 -18.80
C ASP A 138 -4.56 -12.50 -18.16
N ILE A 139 -4.88 -11.69 -17.15
CA ILE A 139 -6.20 -11.62 -16.50
C ILE A 139 -7.28 -11.25 -17.52
N LYS A 140 -7.10 -10.17 -18.28
CA LYS A 140 -8.07 -9.75 -19.31
C LYS A 140 -8.29 -10.84 -20.36
N SER A 141 -7.20 -11.37 -20.92
CA SER A 141 -7.27 -12.43 -21.91
C SER A 141 -7.98 -13.67 -21.39
N TYR A 142 -7.78 -14.03 -20.11
CA TYR A 142 -8.47 -15.16 -19.50
C TYR A 142 -9.96 -14.88 -19.36
N ILE A 143 -10.36 -13.73 -18.82
CA ILE A 143 -11.77 -13.32 -18.68
C ILE A 143 -12.49 -13.36 -20.02
N GLU A 144 -11.89 -12.78 -21.07
CA GLU A 144 -12.47 -12.75 -22.42
C GLU A 144 -12.63 -14.14 -23.05
N LYS A 145 -11.58 -14.96 -22.98
CA LYS A 145 -11.56 -16.32 -23.59
C LYS A 145 -12.51 -17.27 -22.89
N THR A 146 -12.60 -17.21 -21.55
CA THR A 146 -13.46 -18.13 -20.79
C THR A 146 -14.88 -17.60 -20.62
N LYS A 147 -15.11 -16.32 -20.93
CA LYS A 147 -16.37 -15.60 -20.65
C LYS A 147 -16.73 -15.70 -19.17
N ALA A 148 -15.71 -15.53 -18.30
CA ALA A 148 -15.85 -15.60 -16.85
C ALA A 148 -16.94 -14.65 -16.36
N LYS A 149 -17.76 -15.10 -15.41
CA LYS A 149 -18.87 -14.35 -14.82
C LYS A 149 -18.71 -14.18 -13.30
N LYS A 150 -18.02 -15.10 -12.64
CA LYS A 150 -17.85 -15.10 -11.19
C LYS A 150 -16.37 -14.98 -10.84
N ALA A 151 -16.03 -13.99 -10.05
CA ALA A 151 -14.68 -13.76 -9.58
C ALA A 151 -14.59 -13.84 -8.05
N ILE A 152 -13.53 -14.46 -7.56
CA ILE A 152 -13.17 -14.42 -6.14
C ILE A 152 -11.84 -13.72 -6.00
N ILE A 153 -11.79 -12.73 -5.08
CA ILE A 153 -10.57 -12.04 -4.65
C ILE A 153 -10.19 -12.60 -3.28
N ILE A 154 -9.03 -13.23 -3.16
CA ILE A 154 -8.50 -13.71 -1.89
C ILE A 154 -7.59 -12.62 -1.30
N GLY A 155 -8.08 -11.93 -0.28
CA GLY A 155 -7.43 -10.83 0.44
C GLY A 155 -8.21 -9.52 0.36
N GLY A 156 -8.68 -9.04 1.51
CA GLY A 156 -9.42 -7.77 1.72
C GLY A 156 -8.51 -6.60 2.11
N GLY A 157 -7.26 -6.63 1.64
CA GLY A 157 -6.32 -5.50 1.74
C GLY A 157 -6.57 -4.46 0.65
N LEU A 158 -5.77 -3.38 0.66
CA LEU A 158 -5.90 -2.22 -0.25
C LEU A 158 -6.03 -2.61 -1.72
N LEU A 159 -5.03 -3.33 -2.24
CA LEU A 159 -5.01 -3.76 -3.65
C LEU A 159 -6.11 -4.78 -3.99
N GLY A 160 -6.50 -5.61 -3.00
CA GLY A 160 -7.58 -6.58 -3.19
C GLY A 160 -8.93 -5.89 -3.38
N LEU A 161 -9.22 -4.86 -2.57
CA LEU A 161 -10.46 -4.10 -2.65
C LEU A 161 -10.54 -3.23 -3.91
N GLU A 162 -9.42 -2.58 -4.30
CA GLU A 162 -9.33 -1.85 -5.56
C GLU A 162 -9.56 -2.78 -6.76
N LEU A 163 -8.90 -3.95 -6.75
CA LEU A 163 -9.06 -4.95 -7.80
C LEU A 163 -10.50 -5.47 -7.84
N ALA A 164 -11.12 -5.75 -6.69
CA ALA A 164 -12.51 -6.19 -6.60
C ALA A 164 -13.47 -5.18 -7.24
N SER A 165 -13.25 -3.89 -7.02
CA SER A 165 -14.01 -2.81 -7.66
C SER A 165 -13.89 -2.86 -9.18
N GLN A 166 -12.66 -2.97 -9.72
CA GLN A 166 -12.45 -2.96 -11.15
C GLN A 166 -12.96 -4.25 -11.84
N ILE A 167 -12.89 -5.39 -11.15
CA ILE A 167 -13.47 -6.66 -11.62
C ILE A 167 -15.00 -6.57 -11.64
N LYS A 168 -15.62 -5.96 -10.62
CA LYS A 168 -17.06 -5.68 -10.61
C LYS A 168 -17.47 -4.77 -11.75
N ASP A 169 -16.70 -3.70 -12.00
CA ASP A 169 -16.95 -2.78 -13.12
C ASP A 169 -16.80 -3.46 -14.50
N SER A 170 -16.05 -4.57 -14.56
CA SER A 170 -15.98 -5.45 -15.74
C SER A 170 -17.15 -6.45 -15.83
N ASN A 171 -18.25 -6.23 -15.07
CA ASN A 171 -19.47 -7.03 -15.02
C ASN A 171 -19.31 -8.49 -14.53
N LEU A 172 -18.31 -8.76 -13.68
CA LEU A 172 -18.22 -10.04 -12.99
C LEU A 172 -18.91 -9.95 -11.61
N ASP A 173 -19.61 -11.00 -11.24
CA ASP A 173 -20.12 -11.20 -9.88
C ASP A 173 -18.94 -11.45 -8.95
N THR A 174 -18.67 -10.48 -8.06
CA THR A 174 -17.38 -10.39 -7.34
C THR A 174 -17.58 -10.66 -5.84
N THR A 175 -16.78 -11.59 -5.32
CA THR A 175 -16.69 -11.91 -3.89
C THR A 175 -15.28 -11.69 -3.40
N VAL A 176 -15.11 -10.94 -2.30
CA VAL A 176 -13.85 -10.82 -1.57
C VAL A 176 -13.87 -11.75 -0.37
N VAL A 177 -12.83 -12.55 -0.24
CA VAL A 177 -12.64 -13.51 0.87
C VAL A 177 -11.43 -13.05 1.68
N GLU A 178 -11.65 -12.68 2.95
CA GLU A 178 -10.62 -12.16 3.84
C GLU A 178 -10.41 -13.11 5.04
N PHE A 179 -9.14 -13.42 5.29
CA PHE A 179 -8.71 -14.26 6.41
C PHE A 179 -9.01 -13.64 7.78
N PHE A 180 -8.82 -12.30 7.88
CA PHE A 180 -9.02 -11.57 9.12
C PHE A 180 -10.51 -11.27 9.38
N PRO A 181 -10.88 -10.92 10.65
CA PRO A 181 -12.26 -10.57 11.01
C PRO A 181 -12.71 -9.23 10.48
N LYS A 182 -11.83 -8.45 9.84
CA LYS A 182 -12.11 -7.11 9.31
C LYS A 182 -11.33 -6.81 8.04
N LEU A 183 -11.83 -5.89 7.24
CA LEU A 183 -11.12 -5.33 6.10
C LEU A 183 -10.01 -4.39 6.56
N LEU A 184 -8.93 -4.31 5.79
CA LEU A 184 -7.79 -3.43 6.06
C LEU A 184 -7.28 -3.53 7.51
N PRO A 185 -6.96 -4.74 8.01
CA PRO A 185 -6.67 -4.97 9.42
C PRO A 185 -5.42 -4.23 9.95
N ARG A 186 -4.60 -3.68 9.06
CA ARG A 186 -3.38 -2.92 9.37
C ARG A 186 -3.54 -1.41 9.18
N GLN A 187 -4.71 -0.94 8.79
CA GLN A 187 -5.01 0.47 8.49
C GLN A 187 -6.22 0.99 9.24
N LEU A 188 -7.17 0.13 9.58
CA LEU A 188 -8.45 0.52 10.15
C LEU A 188 -8.71 -0.16 11.49
N ASP A 189 -9.41 0.54 12.36
CA ASP A 189 -10.07 -0.07 13.51
C ASP A 189 -11.36 -0.79 13.09
N ASP A 190 -12.03 -1.42 14.05
CA ASP A 190 -13.20 -2.24 13.77
C ASP A 190 -14.38 -1.43 13.25
N GLU A 191 -14.58 -0.22 13.78
CA GLU A 191 -15.71 0.63 13.40
C GLU A 191 -15.58 1.15 11.97
N CYS A 192 -14.43 1.74 11.62
CA CYS A 192 -14.17 2.21 10.26
C CYS A 192 -14.17 1.05 9.24
N SER A 193 -13.62 -0.12 9.62
CA SER A 193 -13.67 -1.31 8.77
C SER A 193 -15.09 -1.79 8.52
N ALA A 194 -15.98 -1.72 9.51
CA ALA A 194 -17.40 -2.07 9.33
C ALA A 194 -18.12 -1.10 8.40
N MET A 195 -17.84 0.20 8.50
CA MET A 195 -18.36 1.21 7.58
C MET A 195 -17.89 0.95 6.14
N LEU A 196 -16.60 0.72 5.94
CA LEU A 196 -16.04 0.38 4.64
C LEU A 196 -16.69 -0.88 4.05
N LYS A 197 -16.90 -1.94 4.88
CA LYS A 197 -17.59 -3.16 4.45
C LYS A 197 -18.99 -2.85 3.93
N GLY A 198 -19.78 -2.07 4.68
CA GLY A 198 -21.13 -1.67 4.27
C GLY A 198 -21.14 -0.93 2.93
N GLU A 199 -20.18 -0.01 2.74
CA GLU A 199 -20.04 0.75 1.50
C GLU A 199 -19.67 -0.14 0.30
N ILE A 200 -18.79 -1.11 0.49
CA ILE A 200 -18.43 -2.06 -0.57
C ILE A 200 -19.61 -2.98 -0.92
N GLU A 201 -20.33 -3.47 0.09
CA GLU A 201 -21.51 -4.33 -0.12
C GLU A 201 -22.67 -3.59 -0.79
N SER A 202 -22.86 -2.30 -0.49
CA SER A 202 -23.86 -1.45 -1.18
C SER A 202 -23.65 -1.36 -2.69
N LYS A 203 -22.39 -1.53 -3.14
CA LYS A 203 -21.99 -1.55 -4.55
C LYS A 203 -22.04 -2.94 -5.20
N GLY A 204 -22.58 -3.92 -4.47
CA GLY A 204 -22.82 -5.27 -4.97
C GLY A 204 -21.60 -6.17 -5.00
N ILE A 205 -20.57 -5.88 -4.19
CA ILE A 205 -19.42 -6.76 -3.97
C ILE A 205 -19.65 -7.51 -2.67
N LYS A 206 -19.70 -8.85 -2.70
CA LYS A 206 -19.87 -9.67 -1.52
C LYS A 206 -18.58 -9.74 -0.69
N ILE A 207 -18.67 -9.59 0.63
CA ILE A 207 -17.54 -9.69 1.56
C ILE A 207 -17.72 -10.88 2.49
N VAL A 208 -16.72 -11.77 2.55
CA VAL A 208 -16.65 -12.92 3.47
C VAL A 208 -15.43 -12.75 4.36
N LEU A 209 -15.65 -12.43 5.63
CA LEU A 209 -14.59 -12.25 6.64
C LEU A 209 -14.37 -13.54 7.43
N ASN A 210 -13.28 -13.65 8.20
CA ASN A 210 -12.87 -14.85 8.95
C ASN A 210 -12.77 -16.10 8.07
N ALA A 211 -12.43 -15.94 6.80
CA ALA A 211 -12.53 -16.96 5.79
C ALA A 211 -11.16 -17.55 5.44
N VAL A 212 -10.82 -18.68 6.03
CA VAL A 212 -9.59 -19.40 5.74
C VAL A 212 -9.79 -20.24 4.47
N THR A 213 -9.26 -19.79 3.35
CA THR A 213 -9.27 -20.58 2.10
C THR A 213 -8.34 -21.77 2.24
N GLU A 214 -8.89 -22.98 2.13
CA GLU A 214 -8.16 -24.25 2.25
C GLU A 214 -7.69 -24.77 0.89
N GLU A 215 -8.55 -24.71 -0.12
CA GLU A 215 -8.31 -25.33 -1.42
C GLU A 215 -8.92 -24.53 -2.57
N ILE A 216 -8.21 -24.45 -3.70
CA ILE A 216 -8.76 -24.04 -4.98
C ILE A 216 -9.37 -25.30 -5.63
N LEU A 217 -10.64 -25.19 -6.04
CA LEU A 217 -11.39 -26.27 -6.67
C LEU A 217 -11.27 -26.22 -8.19
N GLY A 218 -11.20 -27.38 -8.82
CA GLY A 218 -11.17 -27.53 -10.27
C GLY A 218 -10.24 -28.65 -10.74
N ASN A 219 -10.34 -29.00 -12.00
CA ASN A 219 -9.48 -29.99 -12.67
C ASN A 219 -9.02 -29.39 -14.01
N GLY A 220 -7.82 -28.81 -14.02
CA GLY A 220 -7.27 -28.13 -15.21
C GLY A 220 -7.76 -26.68 -15.40
N TYR A 221 -8.89 -26.31 -14.81
CA TYR A 221 -9.43 -24.96 -14.75
C TYR A 221 -10.13 -24.73 -13.39
N VAL A 222 -10.24 -23.49 -12.97
CA VAL A 222 -10.87 -23.12 -11.69
C VAL A 222 -12.39 -23.29 -11.76
N THR A 223 -12.99 -23.83 -10.68
CA THR A 223 -14.45 -23.88 -10.49
C THR A 223 -14.90 -23.24 -9.18
N GLY A 224 -13.94 -22.83 -8.31
CA GLY A 224 -14.25 -22.18 -7.05
C GLY A 224 -13.19 -22.39 -5.99
N ILE A 225 -13.59 -22.12 -4.75
CA ILE A 225 -12.78 -22.33 -3.54
C ILE A 225 -13.54 -23.16 -2.50
N LYS A 226 -12.79 -23.80 -1.62
CA LYS A 226 -13.29 -24.40 -0.37
C LYS A 226 -12.62 -23.70 0.81
N LEU A 227 -13.43 -23.30 1.78
CA LEU A 227 -12.96 -22.79 3.06
C LEU A 227 -12.72 -23.91 4.06
N LYS A 228 -11.94 -23.63 5.09
CA LYS A 228 -11.61 -24.58 6.18
C LYS A 228 -12.84 -25.05 6.97
N ASP A 229 -13.89 -24.23 7.05
CA ASP A 229 -15.17 -24.57 7.70
C ASP A 229 -16.09 -25.42 6.81
N GLY A 230 -15.65 -25.79 5.61
CA GLY A 230 -16.36 -26.61 4.64
C GLY A 230 -17.22 -25.85 3.65
N GLN A 231 -17.43 -24.54 3.82
CA GLN A 231 -18.15 -23.72 2.85
C GLN A 231 -17.44 -23.73 1.48
N LYS A 232 -18.22 -23.69 0.41
CA LYS A 232 -17.71 -23.61 -0.96
C LYS A 232 -18.29 -22.42 -1.69
N PHE A 233 -17.48 -21.77 -2.51
CA PHE A 233 -17.87 -20.66 -3.36
C PHE A 233 -17.45 -20.96 -4.79
N GLU A 234 -18.38 -20.81 -5.73
CA GLU A 234 -18.10 -20.97 -7.16
C GLU A 234 -17.37 -19.76 -7.71
N ALA A 235 -16.42 -19.97 -8.61
CA ALA A 235 -15.72 -18.93 -9.35
C ALA A 235 -15.19 -19.46 -10.67
N ASP A 236 -15.17 -18.61 -11.69
CA ASP A 236 -14.53 -18.85 -12.97
C ASP A 236 -13.09 -18.32 -12.97
N ILE A 237 -12.80 -17.32 -12.11
CA ILE A 237 -11.47 -16.74 -11.93
C ILE A 237 -11.22 -16.42 -10.45
N ILE A 238 -9.99 -16.64 -9.99
CA ILE A 238 -9.54 -16.32 -8.65
C ILE A 238 -8.31 -15.41 -8.72
N LEU A 239 -8.37 -14.30 -7.99
CA LEU A 239 -7.31 -13.30 -7.93
C LEU A 239 -6.76 -13.26 -6.51
N ILE A 240 -5.49 -13.67 -6.31
CA ILE A 240 -4.86 -13.71 -4.99
C ILE A 240 -4.12 -12.41 -4.74
N GLN A 241 -4.57 -11.65 -3.73
CA GLN A 241 -4.01 -10.38 -3.27
C GLN A 241 -3.70 -10.44 -1.76
N ALA A 242 -2.99 -11.49 -1.33
CA ALA A 242 -2.66 -11.79 0.05
C ALA A 242 -1.30 -11.21 0.49
N GLY A 243 -1.02 -9.97 0.10
CA GLY A 243 0.21 -9.27 0.40
C GLY A 243 1.36 -9.56 -0.57
N ILE A 244 2.55 -9.09 -0.19
CA ILE A 244 3.78 -9.19 -1.00
C ILE A 244 4.91 -9.80 -0.18
N ARG A 245 5.92 -10.32 -0.87
CA ARG A 245 7.17 -10.81 -0.30
C ARG A 245 8.34 -10.14 -1.02
N ALA A 246 9.34 -9.70 -0.28
CA ALA A 246 10.57 -9.14 -0.86
C ALA A 246 11.23 -10.13 -1.81
N THR A 247 11.75 -9.63 -2.92
CA THR A 247 12.55 -10.43 -3.86
C THR A 247 14.00 -10.43 -3.37
N ILE A 248 14.46 -11.55 -2.84
CA ILE A 248 15.78 -11.68 -2.22
C ILE A 248 16.69 -12.70 -2.90
N ASP A 249 16.15 -13.57 -3.77
CA ASP A 249 16.86 -14.73 -4.31
C ASP A 249 18.19 -14.37 -4.97
N LEU A 250 18.23 -13.27 -5.74
CA LEU A 250 19.46 -12.82 -6.41
C LEU A 250 20.54 -12.43 -5.38
N ALA A 251 20.19 -11.70 -4.34
CA ALA A 251 21.09 -11.29 -3.28
C ALA A 251 21.57 -12.51 -2.47
N GLN A 252 20.65 -13.35 -2.03
CA GLN A 252 20.93 -14.55 -1.24
C GLN A 252 21.86 -15.51 -1.98
N ASN A 253 21.60 -15.78 -3.27
CA ASN A 253 22.42 -16.65 -4.10
C ASN A 253 23.80 -16.05 -4.40
N SER A 254 24.02 -14.77 -4.12
CA SER A 254 25.28 -14.05 -4.29
C SER A 254 26.04 -13.84 -2.98
N GLY A 255 25.57 -14.43 -1.86
CA GLY A 255 26.22 -14.37 -0.56
C GLY A 255 25.90 -13.10 0.25
N ILE A 256 25.02 -12.23 -0.25
CA ILE A 256 24.57 -11.02 0.46
C ILE A 256 23.59 -11.42 1.56
N GLU A 257 23.72 -10.85 2.75
CA GLU A 257 22.86 -11.18 3.89
C GLU A 257 21.39 -10.81 3.65
N THR A 258 20.53 -11.80 3.91
CA THR A 258 19.08 -11.67 3.74
C THR A 258 18.32 -12.36 4.88
N ASN A 259 17.11 -11.85 5.17
CA ASN A 259 16.15 -12.51 6.04
C ASN A 259 14.75 -12.39 5.38
N ARG A 260 13.84 -11.55 5.86
CA ARG A 260 12.59 -11.23 5.14
C ARG A 260 12.80 -10.28 3.96
N GLY A 261 13.94 -9.57 3.94
CA GLY A 261 14.42 -8.69 2.91
C GLY A 261 15.94 -8.78 2.80
N ILE A 262 16.55 -7.94 1.98
CA ILE A 262 17.99 -7.73 1.93
C ILE A 262 18.36 -6.85 3.12
N ILE A 263 19.21 -7.36 4.01
CA ILE A 263 19.64 -6.65 5.21
C ILE A 263 20.57 -5.50 4.83
N VAL A 264 20.28 -4.31 5.34
CA VAL A 264 21.06 -3.10 5.08
C VAL A 264 21.36 -2.31 6.36
N ASP A 265 22.41 -1.50 6.31
CA ASP A 265 22.73 -0.50 7.34
C ASP A 265 21.89 0.80 7.18
N GLU A 266 22.18 1.81 7.99
CA GLU A 266 21.51 3.12 7.97
C GLU A 266 21.78 3.94 6.69
N PHE A 267 22.77 3.55 5.89
CA PHE A 267 23.11 4.14 4.60
C PHE A 267 22.57 3.31 3.43
N LEU A 268 21.80 2.26 3.74
CA LEU A 268 21.23 1.30 2.80
C LEU A 268 22.30 0.49 2.03
N GLU A 269 23.52 0.37 2.58
CA GLU A 269 24.54 -0.55 2.10
C GLU A 269 24.27 -1.96 2.66
N THR A 270 24.52 -2.97 1.83
CA THR A 270 24.33 -4.38 2.21
C THR A 270 25.54 -4.90 2.99
N SER A 271 25.55 -6.20 3.33
CA SER A 271 26.74 -6.87 3.89
C SER A 271 27.96 -6.86 2.95
N GLU A 272 27.73 -6.60 1.66
CA GLU A 272 28.80 -6.55 0.66
C GLU A 272 29.10 -5.08 0.30
N LYS A 273 30.38 -4.73 0.39
CA LYS A 273 30.85 -3.36 0.11
C LYS A 273 30.51 -2.93 -1.31
N ASP A 274 30.09 -1.67 -1.47
CA ASP A 274 29.73 -1.07 -2.75
C ASP A 274 28.46 -1.66 -3.38
N ILE A 275 27.71 -2.46 -2.61
CA ILE A 275 26.40 -2.99 -3.00
C ILE A 275 25.33 -2.45 -2.05
N PHE A 276 24.35 -1.77 -2.60
CA PHE A 276 23.24 -1.14 -1.88
C PHE A 276 21.91 -1.82 -2.24
N ALA A 277 20.90 -1.67 -1.38
CA ALA A 277 19.54 -2.10 -1.72
C ALA A 277 18.51 -0.99 -1.43
N VAL A 278 17.41 -0.97 -2.21
CA VAL A 278 16.39 0.06 -2.14
C VAL A 278 15.01 -0.47 -2.49
N GLY A 279 13.99 0.01 -1.80
CA GLY A 279 12.58 -0.31 -2.05
C GLY A 279 12.07 -1.55 -1.32
N ASP A 280 11.08 -2.23 -1.90
CA ASP A 280 10.36 -3.35 -1.24
C ASP A 280 11.24 -4.55 -0.89
N CYS A 281 12.44 -4.66 -1.50
CA CYS A 281 13.37 -5.75 -1.19
C CYS A 281 14.22 -5.51 0.06
N VAL A 282 14.18 -4.32 0.65
CA VAL A 282 15.01 -3.92 1.79
C VAL A 282 14.44 -4.40 3.12
N GLU A 283 15.32 -4.87 3.99
CA GLU A 283 15.08 -5.05 5.42
C GLU A 283 16.05 -4.19 6.24
N TYR A 284 15.50 -3.26 7.02
CA TYR A 284 16.26 -2.41 7.93
C TYR A 284 15.71 -2.52 9.35
N LYS A 285 16.55 -2.84 10.33
CA LYS A 285 16.17 -3.05 11.74
C LYS A 285 14.97 -4.00 11.90
N ASN A 286 15.00 -5.14 11.21
CA ASN A 286 13.95 -6.16 11.18
C ASN A 286 12.58 -5.69 10.63
N GLN A 287 12.56 -4.59 9.87
CA GLN A 287 11.36 -4.07 9.21
C GLN A 287 11.51 -4.07 7.69
N THR A 288 10.42 -4.38 7.01
CA THR A 288 10.26 -4.25 5.56
C THR A 288 9.08 -3.33 5.28
N TRP A 289 9.19 -2.57 4.20
CA TRP A 289 8.11 -1.67 3.77
C TRP A 289 7.48 -2.18 2.49
N GLY A 290 6.46 -1.87 2.02
CA GLY A 290 5.82 -2.23 0.75
C GLY A 290 5.06 -1.03 0.23
N ILE A 291 5.62 0.17 0.44
CA ILE A 291 4.97 1.44 0.20
C ILE A 291 5.87 2.39 -0.59
N ILE A 292 5.27 3.15 -1.49
CA ILE A 292 5.98 4.12 -2.34
C ILE A 292 6.76 5.17 -1.53
N PRO A 293 6.22 5.75 -0.43
CA PRO A 293 6.99 6.70 0.37
C PRO A 293 8.35 6.17 0.84
N ALA A 294 8.43 4.91 1.27
CA ALA A 294 9.70 4.29 1.65
C ALA A 294 10.67 4.21 0.46
N CYS A 295 10.18 3.80 -0.72
CA CYS A 295 11.00 3.78 -1.93
C CYS A 295 11.58 5.17 -2.25
N MET A 296 10.78 6.23 -2.10
CA MET A 296 11.18 7.61 -2.39
C MET A 296 12.21 8.15 -1.38
N GLU A 297 12.02 7.89 -0.09
CA GLU A 297 12.97 8.28 0.96
C GLU A 297 14.29 7.53 0.80
N GLN A 298 14.24 6.21 0.67
CA GLN A 298 15.40 5.36 0.48
C GLN A 298 16.18 5.70 -0.79
N SER A 299 15.51 6.05 -1.90
CA SER A 299 16.16 6.40 -3.16
C SER A 299 17.09 7.61 -3.03
N LYS A 300 16.75 8.58 -2.20
CA LYS A 300 17.60 9.76 -1.92
C LYS A 300 18.85 9.38 -1.13
N ILE A 301 18.67 8.50 -0.13
CA ILE A 301 19.77 8.07 0.74
C ILE A 301 20.75 7.19 -0.04
N VAL A 302 20.24 6.18 -0.78
CA VAL A 302 21.09 5.31 -1.62
C VAL A 302 21.86 6.10 -2.66
N ALA A 303 21.21 7.08 -3.30
CA ALA A 303 21.90 7.92 -4.29
C ALA A 303 23.09 8.68 -3.68
N ALA A 304 22.91 9.27 -2.50
CA ALA A 304 23.97 9.95 -1.80
C ALA A 304 25.06 8.97 -1.30
N SER A 305 24.65 7.83 -0.75
CA SER A 305 25.58 6.80 -0.23
C SER A 305 26.45 6.20 -1.32
N ALA A 306 25.88 5.85 -2.46
CA ALA A 306 26.60 5.30 -3.61
C ALA A 306 27.65 6.27 -4.17
N LEU A 307 27.42 7.58 -4.03
CA LEU A 307 28.37 8.63 -4.41
C LEU A 307 29.37 8.99 -3.28
N GLY A 308 29.39 8.23 -2.18
CA GLY A 308 30.27 8.51 -1.03
C GLY A 308 29.81 9.70 -0.17
N LEU A 309 28.63 10.25 -0.39
CA LEU A 309 28.06 11.39 0.33
C LEU A 309 27.18 10.90 1.50
N ARG A 310 27.75 10.19 2.47
CA ARG A 310 27.04 9.61 3.65
C ARG A 310 26.66 10.69 4.66
N LYS A 311 25.69 11.56 4.35
CA LYS A 311 25.28 12.67 5.21
C LYS A 311 23.96 12.44 5.93
N ILE A 312 23.11 11.55 5.41
CA ILE A 312 21.75 11.33 5.91
C ILE A 312 21.56 9.83 6.14
N GLU A 313 21.15 9.49 7.37
CA GLU A 313 20.83 8.13 7.77
C GLU A 313 19.35 7.83 7.51
N TYR A 314 19.05 6.62 7.06
CA TYR A 314 17.70 6.10 7.02
C TYR A 314 17.23 5.73 8.43
N LYS A 315 16.13 6.30 8.86
CA LYS A 315 15.55 6.06 10.20
C LYS A 315 14.30 5.19 10.19
N GLY A 316 13.94 4.67 9.02
CA GLY A 316 12.65 4.04 8.76
C GLY A 316 11.66 5.03 8.17
N THR A 317 10.56 4.53 7.63
CA THR A 317 9.49 5.32 7.03
C THR A 317 8.20 5.11 7.79
N THR A 318 7.56 6.20 8.21
CA THR A 318 6.22 6.13 8.81
C THR A 318 5.20 5.63 7.78
N PRO A 319 4.45 4.55 8.07
CA PRO A 319 3.44 4.05 7.17
C PRO A 319 2.39 5.11 6.85
N LYS A 320 2.12 5.32 5.57
CA LYS A 320 1.08 6.23 5.07
C LYS A 320 0.35 5.55 3.94
N SER A 321 -0.96 5.48 4.03
CA SER A 321 -1.82 4.90 3.00
C SER A 321 -2.94 5.90 2.69
N THR A 322 -2.98 6.37 1.46
CA THR A 322 -4.09 7.19 0.93
C THR A 322 -4.62 6.51 -0.31
N LEU A 323 -5.91 6.27 -0.34
CA LEU A 323 -6.57 5.45 -1.32
C LEU A 323 -7.94 5.99 -1.67
N LYS A 324 -8.38 5.64 -2.87
CA LYS A 324 -9.78 5.78 -3.26
C LYS A 324 -10.34 4.39 -3.52
N ILE A 325 -11.02 3.83 -2.51
CA ILE A 325 -11.59 2.51 -2.58
C ILE A 325 -13.07 2.62 -2.93
N VAL A 326 -13.47 2.02 -4.04
CA VAL A 326 -14.88 1.94 -4.44
C VAL A 326 -15.58 3.32 -4.47
N GLY A 327 -14.79 4.37 -4.77
CA GLY A 327 -15.27 5.76 -4.81
C GLY A 327 -15.17 6.52 -3.48
N VAL A 328 -14.84 5.87 -2.37
CA VAL A 328 -14.64 6.52 -1.07
C VAL A 328 -13.16 6.83 -0.84
N GLU A 329 -12.86 8.04 -0.40
CA GLU A 329 -11.51 8.43 -0.03
C GLU A 329 -11.16 7.91 1.36
N LEU A 330 -9.97 7.32 1.48
CA LEU A 330 -9.45 6.79 2.74
C LEU A 330 -8.00 7.20 2.91
N THR A 331 -7.68 7.77 4.06
CA THR A 331 -6.30 8.02 4.49
C THR A 331 -6.08 7.40 5.86
N SER A 332 -5.04 6.59 6.00
CA SER A 332 -4.58 6.05 7.28
C SER A 332 -3.09 6.33 7.43
N ILE A 333 -2.70 6.96 8.52
CA ILE A 333 -1.32 7.41 8.78
C ILE A 333 -0.93 7.03 10.20
N GLY A 334 0.28 6.47 10.36
CA GLY A 334 0.84 6.13 11.66
C GLY A 334 0.04 5.07 12.41
N ILE A 335 -0.18 5.28 13.70
CA ILE A 335 -0.91 4.37 14.57
C ILE A 335 -2.42 4.53 14.33
N PHE A 336 -3.11 3.45 14.00
CA PHE A 336 -4.56 3.45 13.76
C PHE A 336 -5.35 2.86 14.93
N ASP A 337 -4.69 2.03 15.76
CA ASP A 337 -5.29 1.38 16.94
C ASP A 337 -4.29 1.38 18.12
N PRO A 338 -4.42 2.32 19.07
CA PRO A 338 -3.52 2.42 20.22
C PRO A 338 -3.71 1.29 21.24
N SER A 339 -4.77 0.49 21.15
CA SER A 339 -4.98 -0.67 22.04
C SER A 339 -3.91 -1.76 21.86
N GLN A 340 -3.22 -1.75 20.72
CA GLN A 340 -2.13 -2.67 20.39
C GLN A 340 -0.76 -2.16 20.85
N GLU A 341 -0.69 -0.94 21.40
CA GLU A 341 0.55 -0.28 21.81
C GLU A 341 0.77 -0.37 23.31
N LEU A 342 2.03 -0.55 23.74
CA LEU A 342 2.39 -0.59 25.13
C LEU A 342 2.39 0.80 25.76
N GLY A 343 1.87 0.92 26.99
CA GLY A 343 1.86 2.14 27.81
C GLY A 343 0.58 2.96 27.70
N GLY A 344 0.36 3.83 28.69
CA GLY A 344 -0.77 4.76 28.77
C GLY A 344 -0.51 6.10 28.08
N GLY A 345 -1.40 7.07 28.32
CA GLY A 345 -1.26 8.44 27.81
C GLY A 345 -1.81 8.64 26.39
N TRP A 346 -2.59 7.68 25.90
CA TRP A 346 -3.27 7.79 24.61
C TRP A 346 -4.57 8.59 24.74
N GLU A 347 -4.75 9.52 23.83
CA GLU A 347 -5.99 10.27 23.65
C GLU A 347 -6.50 10.05 22.22
N ILE A 348 -7.83 9.94 22.09
CA ILE A 348 -8.50 9.74 20.80
C ILE A 348 -9.57 10.80 20.66
N LEU A 349 -9.51 11.55 19.55
CA LEU A 349 -10.63 12.36 19.09
C LEU A 349 -11.24 11.68 17.86
N LYS A 350 -12.56 11.56 17.85
CA LYS A 350 -13.28 10.85 16.80
C LYS A 350 -14.53 11.61 16.40
N LYS A 351 -14.74 11.72 15.08
CA LYS A 351 -16.01 12.11 14.45
C LYS A 351 -16.47 10.96 13.58
N ALA A 352 -17.66 10.46 13.78
CA ALA A 352 -18.24 9.38 12.99
C ALA A 352 -19.66 9.73 12.57
N ASP A 353 -19.93 9.68 11.28
CA ASP A 353 -21.27 9.87 10.70
C ASP A 353 -21.53 8.73 9.70
N LYS A 354 -22.42 7.82 10.09
CA LYS A 354 -22.75 6.65 9.27
C LYS A 354 -23.65 6.99 8.09
N GLU A 355 -24.45 8.05 8.20
CA GLU A 355 -25.35 8.49 7.13
C GLU A 355 -24.56 9.13 5.99
N ASP A 356 -23.60 9.98 6.35
CA ASP A 356 -22.70 10.64 5.39
C ASP A 356 -21.45 9.81 5.05
N CYS A 357 -21.38 8.55 5.54
CA CYS A 357 -20.25 7.64 5.32
C CYS A 357 -18.88 8.29 5.67
N CYS A 358 -18.86 9.05 6.78
CA CYS A 358 -17.69 9.79 7.24
C CYS A 358 -17.16 9.23 8.56
N TYR A 359 -15.85 8.97 8.63
CA TYR A 359 -15.17 8.57 9.85
C TYR A 359 -13.81 9.25 9.92
N GLN A 360 -13.61 10.05 10.95
CA GLN A 360 -12.36 10.75 11.21
C GLN A 360 -11.91 10.43 12.63
N LYS A 361 -10.67 9.94 12.78
CA LYS A 361 -10.07 9.59 14.06
C LYS A 361 -8.66 10.14 14.12
N LEU A 362 -8.34 10.89 15.15
CA LEU A 362 -7.01 11.40 15.46
C LEU A 362 -6.53 10.76 16.76
N ILE A 363 -5.30 10.29 16.77
CA ILE A 363 -4.70 9.54 17.87
C ILE A 363 -3.47 10.27 18.35
N LEU A 364 -3.47 10.59 19.66
CA LEU A 364 -2.39 11.30 20.31
C LEU A 364 -1.73 10.44 21.39
N LYS A 365 -0.48 10.74 21.65
CA LYS A 365 0.25 10.32 22.84
C LYS A 365 1.09 11.47 23.34
N ASP A 366 0.91 11.81 24.61
CA ASP A 366 1.64 12.93 25.27
C ASP A 366 1.55 14.23 24.44
N ASN A 367 0.34 14.60 24.02
CA ASN A 367 -0.01 15.75 23.15
C ASN A 367 0.58 15.72 21.74
N LYS A 368 1.23 14.64 21.30
CA LYS A 368 1.76 14.50 19.95
C LYS A 368 0.85 13.68 19.08
N LEU A 369 0.62 14.15 17.85
CA LEU A 369 -0.17 13.40 16.85
C LEU A 369 0.61 12.18 16.39
N LYS A 370 0.10 10.98 16.70
CA LYS A 370 0.73 9.69 16.41
C LYS A 370 0.06 8.92 15.28
N GLY A 371 -1.17 9.25 14.97
CA GLY A 371 -1.88 8.60 13.89
C GLY A 371 -3.23 9.20 13.58
N ALA A 372 -3.76 8.82 12.42
CA ALA A 372 -5.08 9.24 11.97
C ALA A 372 -5.71 8.22 11.02
N ILE A 373 -7.05 8.15 11.07
CA ILE A 373 -7.90 7.54 10.06
C ILE A 373 -8.85 8.64 9.56
N LEU A 374 -8.89 8.85 8.24
CA LEU A 374 -9.82 9.76 7.57
C LEU A 374 -10.51 8.96 6.47
N PHE A 375 -11.82 8.75 6.59
CA PHE A 375 -12.64 7.98 5.67
C PHE A 375 -13.87 8.80 5.27
N GLY A 376 -14.15 8.88 3.97
CA GLY A 376 -15.20 9.70 3.38
C GLY A 376 -14.78 11.16 3.26
N ASP A 377 -14.61 11.86 4.36
CA ASP A 377 -14.05 13.21 4.41
C ASP A 377 -12.56 13.18 4.77
N THR A 378 -11.72 13.68 3.88
CA THR A 378 -10.26 13.73 4.03
C THR A 378 -9.70 15.16 4.14
N ASN A 379 -10.53 16.16 4.41
CA ASN A 379 -10.12 17.58 4.51
C ASN A 379 -9.01 17.81 5.54
N ALA A 380 -9.02 17.03 6.64
CA ALA A 380 -7.98 17.07 7.66
C ALA A 380 -6.61 16.51 7.21
N MET A 381 -6.49 15.93 6.01
CA MET A 381 -5.29 15.21 5.55
C MET A 381 -4.05 16.11 5.58
N SER A 382 -4.11 17.32 5.07
CA SER A 382 -2.97 18.25 5.05
C SER A 382 -2.49 18.62 6.46
N PHE A 383 -3.43 18.85 7.39
CA PHE A 383 -3.11 19.10 8.79
C PHE A 383 -2.39 17.89 9.40
N VAL A 384 -2.95 16.69 9.24
CA VAL A 384 -2.37 15.44 9.75
C VAL A 384 -0.96 15.23 9.22
N TYR A 385 -0.72 15.40 7.91
CA TYR A 385 0.60 15.25 7.32
C TYR A 385 1.64 16.20 7.92
N ASN A 386 1.25 17.44 8.15
CA ASN A 386 2.16 18.47 8.64
C ASN A 386 2.42 18.37 10.15
N LYS A 387 1.48 17.81 10.90
CA LYS A 387 1.53 17.75 12.38
C LYS A 387 1.94 16.37 12.95
N MET A 388 2.17 15.37 12.10
CA MET A 388 2.65 14.06 12.58
C MET A 388 3.91 14.19 13.42
N GLU A 389 3.91 13.53 14.59
CA GLU A 389 4.98 13.55 15.59
C GLU A 389 5.22 14.92 16.26
N GLN A 390 4.36 15.93 16.00
CA GLN A 390 4.44 17.26 16.61
C GLN A 390 3.38 17.43 17.70
N ASP A 391 3.64 18.38 18.61
CA ASP A 391 2.68 18.79 19.61
C ASP A 391 1.48 19.46 18.97
N VAL A 392 0.28 19.08 19.41
CA VAL A 392 -1.00 19.63 18.97
C VAL A 392 -1.91 19.86 20.16
N THR A 393 -2.73 20.89 20.09
CA THR A 393 -3.70 21.20 21.14
C THR A 393 -5.06 20.56 20.84
N LYS A 394 -5.83 20.23 21.88
CA LYS A 394 -7.21 19.73 21.71
C LYS A 394 -8.05 20.69 20.87
N LYS A 395 -7.85 22.00 21.03
CA LYS A 395 -8.58 23.03 20.27
C LYS A 395 -8.29 22.93 18.77
N GLU A 396 -7.00 22.84 18.36
CA GLU A 396 -6.63 22.65 16.94
C GLU A 396 -7.28 21.40 16.34
N LEU A 397 -7.35 20.31 17.13
CA LEU A 397 -7.94 19.05 16.69
C LEU A 397 -9.46 19.13 16.55
N MET A 398 -10.11 19.81 17.50
CA MET A 398 -11.57 20.04 17.43
C MET A 398 -11.92 20.90 16.20
N GLU A 399 -11.16 21.97 15.96
CA GLU A 399 -11.36 22.82 14.79
C GLU A 399 -11.20 22.06 13.47
N ILE A 400 -10.17 21.22 13.32
CA ILE A 400 -9.90 20.49 12.08
C ILE A 400 -10.91 19.34 11.84
N LEU A 401 -11.47 18.75 12.89
CA LEU A 401 -12.54 17.76 12.80
C LEU A 401 -13.93 18.39 12.77
N GLU A 402 -14.04 19.70 12.90
CA GLU A 402 -15.32 20.42 13.04
C GLU A 402 -16.18 19.85 14.19
N LEU A 403 -15.54 19.61 15.32
CA LEU A 403 -16.19 19.19 16.57
C LEU A 403 -16.34 20.40 17.49
N TYR A 404 -17.47 20.49 18.15
CA TYR A 404 -17.81 21.67 18.94
C TYR A 404 -18.29 21.31 20.35
N LEU A 405 -18.19 22.29 21.22
CA LEU A 405 -18.79 22.30 22.54
C LEU A 405 -20.05 23.15 22.48
N TYR A 406 -21.17 22.60 22.88
CA TYR A 406 -22.43 23.33 23.01
C TYR A 406 -22.81 23.44 24.46
N LYS A 407 -23.35 24.61 24.87
CA LYS A 407 -23.73 24.89 26.24
C LYS A 407 -25.20 25.29 26.33
N CYS A 408 -25.94 24.64 27.23
CA CYS A 408 -27.33 24.96 27.47
C CYS A 408 -27.44 26.36 28.09
N SER A 409 -28.16 27.28 27.45
CA SER A 409 -28.39 28.65 27.94
C SER A 409 -29.15 28.71 29.27
N ASN A 410 -29.97 27.68 29.57
CA ASN A 410 -30.76 27.64 30.77
C ASN A 410 -30.04 27.11 32.00
N CYS A 411 -29.21 26.07 31.90
CA CYS A 411 -28.59 25.42 33.06
C CYS A 411 -27.08 25.25 32.95
N GLY A 412 -26.47 25.66 31.86
CA GLY A 412 -25.03 25.54 31.63
C GLY A 412 -24.54 24.13 31.35
N ALA A 413 -25.43 23.14 31.18
CA ALA A 413 -25.01 21.79 30.82
C ALA A 413 -24.29 21.79 29.47
N GLU A 414 -23.21 21.03 29.35
CA GLU A 414 -22.37 20.97 28.16
C GLU A 414 -22.67 19.71 27.35
N TYR A 415 -22.67 19.86 26.04
CA TYR A 415 -22.65 18.79 25.05
C TYR A 415 -21.33 18.86 24.31
N ASP A 416 -20.38 18.05 24.72
CA ASP A 416 -19.03 17.98 24.16
C ASP A 416 -18.99 16.89 23.08
N GLU A 417 -19.01 17.29 21.81
CA GLU A 417 -19.01 16.35 20.68
C GLU A 417 -17.79 15.41 20.66
N THR A 418 -16.71 15.76 21.33
CA THR A 418 -15.55 14.84 21.47
C THR A 418 -15.84 13.63 22.34
N LYS A 419 -16.95 13.62 23.09
CA LYS A 419 -17.38 12.57 24.02
C LYS A 419 -18.68 11.89 23.60
N MET A 420 -19.33 12.39 22.55
CA MET A 420 -20.64 11.92 22.11
C MET A 420 -20.53 11.12 20.81
N GLU A 421 -21.42 10.14 20.65
CA GLU A 421 -21.52 9.33 19.43
C GLU A 421 -22.25 10.04 18.30
N ILE A 422 -23.09 11.02 18.63
CA ILE A 422 -23.95 11.75 17.69
C ILE A 422 -23.53 13.21 17.71
N LEU A 423 -23.32 13.81 16.55
CA LEU A 423 -23.08 15.24 16.43
C LEU A 423 -24.32 16.02 16.88
N PHE A 424 -24.13 17.16 17.53
CA PHE A 424 -25.24 17.95 18.07
C PHE A 424 -26.28 18.32 17.00
N GLU A 425 -25.84 18.66 15.81
CA GLU A 425 -26.70 19.00 14.69
C GLU A 425 -27.58 17.83 14.23
N LYS A 426 -27.11 16.59 14.36
CA LYS A 426 -27.84 15.36 14.01
C LYS A 426 -28.82 14.88 15.10
N LEU A 427 -28.84 15.52 16.28
CA LEU A 427 -29.84 15.20 17.30
C LEU A 427 -31.24 15.57 16.81
N PRO A 428 -32.25 14.76 17.15
CA PRO A 428 -33.67 15.06 16.77
C PRO A 428 -34.06 16.46 17.22
N GLU A 429 -34.93 17.14 16.48
CA GLU A 429 -35.42 18.48 16.84
C GLU A 429 -36.08 18.53 18.21
N ASN A 430 -36.78 17.46 18.62
CA ASN A 430 -37.40 17.32 19.92
C ASN A 430 -36.46 16.88 21.05
N TRP A 431 -35.15 16.78 20.79
CA TRP A 431 -34.14 16.45 21.80
C TRP A 431 -34.12 17.53 22.89
N LYS A 432 -33.92 17.11 24.13
CA LYS A 432 -33.95 17.97 25.31
C LYS A 432 -32.68 17.82 26.14
N CYS A 433 -32.28 18.92 26.74
CA CYS A 433 -31.20 18.94 27.72
C CYS A 433 -31.44 17.86 28.79
N PRO A 434 -30.46 16.95 29.01
CA PRO A 434 -30.60 15.90 30.01
C PRO A 434 -30.82 16.44 31.43
N ASN A 435 -30.26 17.62 31.75
CA ASN A 435 -30.39 18.22 33.09
C ASN A 435 -31.70 18.99 33.31
N CYS A 436 -32.01 19.93 32.42
CA CYS A 436 -33.13 20.85 32.68
C CYS A 436 -34.31 20.70 31.70
N LYS A 437 -34.23 19.76 30.76
CA LYS A 437 -35.25 19.50 29.75
C LYS A 437 -35.50 20.66 28.76
N HIS A 438 -34.62 21.66 28.71
CA HIS A 438 -34.67 22.73 27.73
C HIS A 438 -34.50 22.15 26.32
N LEU A 439 -35.12 22.75 25.31
CA LEU A 439 -35.09 22.28 23.93
C LEU A 439 -33.69 22.45 23.30
N LYS A 440 -33.40 21.70 22.24
CA LYS A 440 -32.15 21.73 21.47
C LYS A 440 -31.73 23.14 21.06
N GLU A 441 -32.70 23.94 20.58
CA GLU A 441 -32.50 25.33 20.14
C GLU A 441 -31.97 26.29 21.21
N GLY A 442 -32.06 25.92 22.49
CA GLY A 442 -31.50 26.66 23.61
C GLY A 442 -30.04 26.32 23.93
N PHE A 443 -29.33 25.60 23.07
CA PHE A 443 -27.90 25.38 23.20
C PHE A 443 -27.11 26.31 22.25
N GLU A 444 -26.07 26.91 22.80
CA GLU A 444 -25.16 27.79 22.07
C GLU A 444 -23.81 27.13 21.87
N LYS A 445 -23.25 27.32 20.70
CA LYS A 445 -21.90 26.87 20.37
C LYS A 445 -20.87 27.74 21.09
N VAL A 446 -19.90 27.14 21.79
CA VAL A 446 -18.92 27.80 22.65
C VAL A 446 -17.51 27.72 22.04
#